data_b9794bc1f424da0daca85f9d8cf5cc09
#
_entry.id   b9794bc1f424da0daca85f9d8cf5cc09
#
_cell.length_a   1.000
_cell.length_b   1.000
_cell.length_c   1.000
_cell.angle_alpha   90.00
_cell.angle_beta   90.00
_cell.angle_gamma   90.00
#
_symmetry.space_group_name_H-M   'P 1'
#
loop_
_entity.id
_entity.type
_entity.pdbx_description
1 polymer ?
#
loop_
_entity_poly.entity_id
_entity_poly.type
_entity_poly.pdbx_seq_one_letter_code
_entity_poly.pdbx_strand_id
1 'polypeptide(L)'
;MEQNKFIAPAIIFLLLIIFIGFFNPIAIVGVGERGVKVTLGKVSPTSYMEGIHLVMPFISTIKNMNVKTQKNYVETSVYTKDIQQAKITYVLNYNLQPENAHKMYREVGMNYLDTVVTPVVEGTIKDIIGKWNAQDLIANREKATQEILVKLQSHLSEKYINVTDFQMTAIAYSSVFEKAIESKVTAEQEALRAKNKTVQIQEEAKQKLISAEAEAKSMSIRAHALTQNKALVEYEAVQKWDGKLPEYMMGGAMPFINLAGKK
;
A
#
# COMPACT_ATOMS: atom_id res chain seq x y z
N MET A 1 63.52 56.86 18.74
CA MET A 1 62.59 57.07 17.62
C MET A 1 62.04 55.75 17.00
N GLU A 2 62.31 54.59 17.56
CA GLU A 2 61.84 53.27 16.97
C GLU A 2 60.54 52.71 17.51
N GLN A 3 60.07 53.17 18.68
CA GLN A 3 58.83 52.64 19.28
C GLN A 3 57.57 52.99 18.51
N ASN A 4 57.52 54.01 17.72
CA ASN A 4 56.33 54.45 16.99
C ASN A 4 56.05 53.61 15.71
N LYS A 5 57.01 52.79 15.24
CA LYS A 5 56.86 52.00 14.01
C LYS A 5 55.90 50.82 14.18
N PHE A 6 55.69 50.33 15.42
CA PHE A 6 54.81 49.24 15.73
C PHE A 6 53.42 49.67 16.23
N ILE A 7 53.28 50.89 16.69
CA ILE A 7 51.99 51.38 17.24
C ILE A 7 51.00 51.65 16.13
N ALA A 8 51.41 52.21 14.99
CA ALA A 8 50.48 52.43 13.86
C ALA A 8 49.87 51.13 13.28
N PRO A 9 50.65 50.06 13.00
CA PRO A 9 50.06 48.82 12.52
C PRO A 9 49.20 48.12 13.60
N ALA A 10 49.53 48.25 14.90
CA ALA A 10 48.69 47.69 15.98
C ALA A 10 47.31 48.36 16.09
N ILE A 11 47.29 49.70 15.93
CA ILE A 11 46.07 50.51 15.93
C ILE A 11 45.22 50.14 14.70
N ILE A 12 45.80 49.96 13.51
CA ILE A 12 45.10 49.56 12.28
C ILE A 12 44.53 48.17 12.45
N PHE A 13 45.27 47.22 13.04
CA PHE A 13 44.81 45.87 13.31
C PHE A 13 43.66 45.85 14.33
N LEU A 14 43.72 46.64 15.38
CA LEU A 14 42.66 46.79 16.36
C LEU A 14 41.39 47.40 15.72
N LEU A 15 41.54 48.44 14.91
CA LEU A 15 40.43 49.04 14.15
C LEU A 15 39.81 48.05 13.16
N LEU A 16 40.63 47.20 12.53
CA LEU A 16 40.15 46.15 11.63
C LEU A 16 39.33 45.06 12.38
N ILE A 17 39.79 44.67 13.57
CA ILE A 17 39.03 43.73 14.44
C ILE A 17 37.70 44.34 14.87
N ILE A 18 37.72 45.61 15.31
CA ILE A 18 36.50 46.33 15.69
C ILE A 18 35.55 46.46 14.49
N PHE A 19 36.10 46.77 13.31
CA PHE A 19 35.33 46.84 12.06
C PHE A 19 34.68 45.48 11.70
N ILE A 20 35.45 44.40 11.75
CA ILE A 20 34.91 43.03 11.49
C ILE A 20 33.88 42.65 12.54
N GLY A 21 34.08 42.94 13.81
CA GLY A 21 33.15 42.64 14.89
C GLY A 21 31.85 43.43 14.82
N PHE A 22 31.94 44.71 14.40
CA PHE A 22 30.76 45.56 14.32
C PHE A 22 29.95 45.39 13.03
N PHE A 23 30.62 45.16 11.91
CA PHE A 23 29.99 45.06 10.60
C PHE A 23 29.63 43.65 10.15
N ASN A 24 30.16 42.60 10.82
CA ASN A 24 29.90 41.19 10.54
C ASN A 24 29.83 40.85 9.03
N PRO A 25 30.93 41.00 8.28
CA PRO A 25 30.95 40.79 6.83
C PRO A 25 30.92 39.30 6.43
N ILE A 26 30.74 38.39 7.40
CA ILE A 26 30.81 36.97 7.21
C ILE A 26 29.39 36.41 7.29
N ALA A 27 28.98 35.66 6.24
CA ALA A 27 27.78 34.86 6.26
C ALA A 27 28.15 33.37 6.14
N ILE A 28 27.54 32.56 6.98
CA ILE A 28 27.77 31.11 7.01
C ILE A 28 26.55 30.42 6.43
N VAL A 29 26.76 29.57 5.43
CA VAL A 29 25.76 28.67 4.87
C VAL A 29 26.01 27.26 5.42
N GLY A 30 25.03 26.71 6.14
CA GLY A 30 25.13 25.40 6.77
C GLY A 30 25.12 24.25 5.78
N VAL A 31 25.56 23.08 6.25
CA VAL A 31 25.51 21.83 5.45
C VAL A 31 24.05 21.46 5.16
N GLY A 32 23.76 21.22 3.87
CA GLY A 32 22.40 20.94 3.40
C GLY A 32 21.50 22.16 3.29
N GLU A 33 22.12 23.34 3.25
CA GLU A 33 21.47 24.60 2.91
C GLU A 33 22.09 25.21 1.65
N ARG A 34 21.35 26.13 1.04
CA ARG A 34 21.84 26.98 -0.04
C ARG A 34 21.61 28.43 0.33
N GLY A 35 22.68 29.21 0.24
CA GLY A 35 22.63 30.65 0.49
C GLY A 35 22.05 31.39 -0.71
N VAL A 36 21.02 32.19 -0.48
CA VAL A 36 20.48 33.12 -1.48
C VAL A 36 20.90 34.53 -1.09
N LYS A 37 21.83 35.10 -1.86
CA LYS A 37 22.29 36.46 -1.62
C LYS A 37 21.28 37.46 -2.16
N VAL A 38 20.90 38.40 -1.31
CA VAL A 38 20.02 39.53 -1.66
C VAL A 38 20.82 40.83 -1.46
N THR A 39 20.97 41.57 -2.52
CA THR A 39 21.70 42.86 -2.52
C THR A 39 20.74 43.96 -2.88
N LEU A 40 20.48 44.89 -1.96
CA LEU A 40 19.54 46.00 -2.14
C LEU A 40 18.19 45.55 -2.72
N GLY A 41 17.64 44.41 -2.22
CA GLY A 41 16.38 43.85 -2.71
C GLY A 41 16.50 42.97 -3.96
N LYS A 42 17.65 42.93 -4.64
CA LYS A 42 17.86 42.10 -5.84
C LYS A 42 18.45 40.75 -5.44
N VAL A 43 17.79 39.69 -5.84
CA VAL A 43 18.25 38.29 -5.64
C VAL A 43 19.36 37.99 -6.63
N SER A 44 20.44 37.36 -6.15
CA SER A 44 21.54 36.87 -6.99
C SER A 44 21.07 35.82 -8.00
N PRO A 45 21.63 35.75 -9.20
CA PRO A 45 21.26 34.74 -10.21
C PRO A 45 21.78 33.35 -9.88
N THR A 46 22.57 33.19 -8.83
CA THR A 46 23.14 31.89 -8.40
C THR A 46 22.97 31.68 -6.92
N SER A 47 22.80 30.41 -6.53
CA SER A 47 22.79 30.00 -5.13
C SER A 47 24.21 29.76 -4.63
N TYR A 48 24.49 30.15 -3.41
CA TYR A 48 25.78 29.95 -2.74
C TYR A 48 25.80 28.56 -2.09
N MET A 49 26.89 27.84 -2.23
CA MET A 49 27.12 26.54 -1.59
C MET A 49 27.30 26.67 -0.09
N GLU A 50 27.35 25.55 0.62
CA GLU A 50 27.75 25.50 2.01
C GLU A 50 29.17 26.08 2.22
N GLY A 51 29.38 26.72 3.35
CA GLY A 51 30.67 27.31 3.71
C GLY A 51 30.55 28.76 4.14
N ILE A 52 31.72 29.42 4.21
CA ILE A 52 31.85 30.83 4.63
C ILE A 52 31.87 31.72 3.39
N HIS A 53 31.04 32.74 3.41
CA HIS A 53 30.93 33.72 2.32
C HIS A 53 31.07 35.12 2.84
N LEU A 54 31.80 35.92 2.08
CA LEU A 54 31.93 37.35 2.36
C LEU A 54 30.76 38.13 1.76
N VAL A 55 30.11 38.91 2.59
CA VAL A 55 29.00 39.78 2.19
C VAL A 55 29.30 41.24 2.55
N MET A 56 28.83 42.19 1.74
CA MET A 56 28.89 43.57 2.09
C MET A 56 27.85 43.89 3.17
N PRO A 57 28.29 44.29 4.37
CA PRO A 57 27.39 44.70 5.44
C PRO A 57 26.44 45.81 4.97
N PHE A 58 25.20 45.82 5.49
CA PHE A 58 24.11 46.77 5.18
C PHE A 58 23.56 46.70 3.74
N ILE A 59 24.32 46.23 2.77
CA ILE A 59 23.95 46.22 1.35
C ILE A 59 23.46 44.83 0.94
N SER A 60 24.08 43.77 1.45
CA SER A 60 23.79 42.38 1.08
C SER A 60 23.53 41.52 2.30
N THR A 61 22.58 40.62 2.16
CA THR A 61 22.30 39.56 3.14
C THR A 61 22.24 38.19 2.42
N ILE A 62 22.60 37.11 3.12
CA ILE A 62 22.39 35.75 2.66
C ILE A 62 21.19 35.15 3.44
N LYS A 63 20.23 34.63 2.73
CA LYS A 63 19.11 33.85 3.28
C LYS A 63 19.36 32.38 3.01
N ASN A 64 19.44 31.59 4.08
CA ASN A 64 19.68 30.16 3.96
C ASN A 64 18.36 29.42 3.67
N MET A 65 18.33 28.64 2.60
CA MET A 65 17.22 27.78 2.23
C MET A 65 17.62 26.31 2.44
N ASN A 66 16.82 25.59 3.17
CA ASN A 66 17.02 24.16 3.41
C ASN A 66 16.77 23.36 2.12
N VAL A 67 17.77 22.59 1.68
CA VAL A 67 17.71 21.73 0.49
C VAL A 67 17.76 20.24 0.85
N LYS A 68 17.79 19.90 2.15
CA LYS A 68 17.68 18.53 2.61
C LYS A 68 16.28 17.99 2.33
N THR A 69 16.15 16.67 2.31
CA THR A 69 14.84 16.04 2.28
C THR A 69 14.04 16.39 3.53
N GLN A 70 12.87 16.93 3.31
CA GLN A 70 11.92 17.34 4.34
C GLN A 70 10.70 16.43 4.27
N LYS A 71 10.07 16.25 5.42
CA LYS A 71 8.83 15.48 5.55
C LYS A 71 7.68 16.44 5.84
N ASN A 72 6.62 16.32 5.06
CA ASN A 72 5.34 16.98 5.34
C ASN A 72 4.28 15.93 5.65
N TYR A 73 3.63 16.05 6.81
CA TYR A 73 2.54 15.20 7.26
C TYR A 73 1.27 16.05 7.35
N VAL A 74 0.27 15.72 6.55
CA VAL A 74 -0.95 16.51 6.43
C VAL A 74 -2.16 15.58 6.37
N GLU A 75 -3.27 16.05 6.94
CA GLU A 75 -4.61 15.48 6.77
C GLU A 75 -5.43 16.41 5.87
N THR A 76 -6.04 15.87 4.82
CA THR A 76 -6.93 16.61 3.92
C THR A 76 -8.24 15.88 3.71
N SER A 77 -9.32 16.63 3.54
CA SER A 77 -10.63 16.08 3.21
C SER A 77 -10.89 16.19 1.72
N VAL A 78 -11.30 15.08 1.11
CA VAL A 78 -11.57 14.97 -0.32
C VAL A 78 -12.91 14.27 -0.55
N TYR A 79 -13.47 14.45 -1.75
CA TYR A 79 -14.64 13.69 -2.19
C TYR A 79 -14.22 12.69 -3.27
N THR A 80 -14.73 11.47 -3.14
CA THR A 80 -14.61 10.43 -4.16
C THR A 80 -15.61 10.64 -5.29
N LYS A 81 -15.50 9.88 -6.37
CA LYS A 81 -16.40 9.96 -7.54
C LYS A 81 -17.87 9.73 -7.17
N ASP A 82 -18.13 8.88 -6.20
CA ASP A 82 -19.46 8.55 -5.65
C ASP A 82 -19.88 9.51 -4.50
N ILE A 83 -19.24 10.70 -4.43
CA ILE A 83 -19.56 11.78 -3.49
C ILE A 83 -19.42 11.37 -2.01
N GLN A 84 -18.58 10.37 -1.71
CA GLN A 84 -18.25 10.05 -0.34
C GLN A 84 -17.11 10.94 0.15
N GLN A 85 -17.29 11.53 1.33
CA GLN A 85 -16.24 12.30 1.98
C GLN A 85 -15.21 11.34 2.61
N ALA A 86 -13.95 11.49 2.22
CA ALA A 86 -12.83 10.76 2.78
C ALA A 86 -11.84 11.74 3.40
N LYS A 87 -11.35 11.42 4.59
CA LYS A 87 -10.19 12.07 5.20
C LYS A 87 -8.97 11.26 4.85
N ILE A 88 -8.03 11.88 4.14
CA ILE A 88 -6.79 11.26 3.71
C ILE A 88 -5.65 11.86 4.49
N THR A 89 -4.92 11.01 5.19
CA THR A 89 -3.66 11.36 5.84
C THR A 89 -2.53 10.90 4.95
N TYR A 90 -1.61 11.80 4.64
CA TYR A 90 -0.47 11.52 3.78
C TYR A 90 0.84 12.03 4.33
N VAL A 91 1.91 11.40 3.87
CA VAL A 91 3.29 11.82 4.09
C VAL A 91 3.90 12.11 2.73
N LEU A 92 4.44 13.32 2.60
CA LEU A 92 5.20 13.75 1.44
C LEU A 92 6.66 13.95 1.85
N ASN A 93 7.59 13.27 1.18
CA ASN A 93 9.02 13.53 1.27
C ASN A 93 9.47 14.29 0.02
N TYR A 94 10.01 15.46 0.24
CA TYR A 94 10.43 16.37 -0.83
C TYR A 94 11.69 17.12 -0.46
N ASN A 95 12.38 17.66 -1.45
CA ASN A 95 13.50 18.55 -1.27
C ASN A 95 13.50 19.63 -2.34
N LEU A 96 14.03 20.81 -1.97
CA LEU A 96 14.27 21.89 -2.92
C LEU A 96 15.47 21.55 -3.79
N GLN A 97 15.39 21.82 -5.10
CA GLN A 97 16.52 21.68 -6.01
C GLN A 97 17.62 22.68 -5.63
N PRO A 98 18.83 22.23 -5.24
CA PRO A 98 19.88 23.12 -4.72
C PRO A 98 20.28 24.23 -5.70
N GLU A 99 20.32 23.90 -7.00
CA GLU A 99 20.71 24.84 -8.07
C GLU A 99 19.69 25.95 -8.26
N ASN A 100 18.42 25.68 -7.96
CA ASN A 100 17.29 26.57 -8.20
C ASN A 100 16.77 27.28 -6.93
N ALA A 101 17.45 27.13 -5.81
CA ALA A 101 17.05 27.77 -4.54
C ALA A 101 16.86 29.30 -4.67
N HIS A 102 17.73 29.96 -5.43
CA HIS A 102 17.64 31.41 -5.70
C HIS A 102 16.39 31.79 -6.53
N LYS A 103 15.91 30.89 -7.44
CA LYS A 103 14.69 31.10 -8.20
C LYS A 103 13.48 30.94 -7.33
N MET A 104 13.43 29.87 -6.51
CA MET A 104 12.34 29.63 -5.56
C MET A 104 12.22 30.82 -4.59
N TYR A 105 13.34 31.29 -4.05
CA TYR A 105 13.33 32.47 -3.16
C TYR A 105 12.80 33.70 -3.85
N ARG A 106 13.20 33.94 -5.11
CA ARG A 106 12.80 35.13 -5.87
C ARG A 106 11.31 35.12 -6.23
N GLU A 107 10.77 33.95 -6.57
CA GLU A 107 9.39 33.80 -7.07
C GLU A 107 8.36 33.61 -5.96
N VAL A 108 8.73 32.91 -4.89
CA VAL A 108 7.83 32.50 -3.82
C VAL A 108 8.29 32.96 -2.44
N GLY A 109 9.61 32.95 -2.19
CA GLY A 109 10.19 33.31 -0.89
C GLY A 109 10.50 32.07 -0.03
N MET A 110 10.55 32.30 1.29
CA MET A 110 10.89 31.24 2.26
C MET A 110 9.72 30.30 2.54
N ASN A 111 8.48 30.77 2.39
CA ASN A 111 7.26 30.03 2.77
C ASN A 111 6.69 29.21 1.59
N TYR A 112 7.57 28.60 0.78
CA TYR A 112 7.17 27.84 -0.40
C TYR A 112 6.37 26.58 -0.07
N LEU A 113 6.48 26.04 1.15
CA LEU A 113 5.69 24.91 1.61
C LEU A 113 4.20 25.22 1.56
N ASP A 114 3.78 26.30 2.25
CA ASP A 114 2.36 26.63 2.36
C ASP A 114 1.83 27.31 1.08
N THR A 115 2.72 28.00 0.34
CA THR A 115 2.31 28.77 -0.84
C THR A 115 2.25 27.93 -2.11
N VAL A 116 3.11 26.92 -2.24
CA VAL A 116 3.24 26.11 -3.47
C VAL A 116 3.03 24.63 -3.21
N VAL A 117 3.77 24.03 -2.26
CA VAL A 117 3.75 22.56 -2.09
C VAL A 117 2.38 22.09 -1.64
N THR A 118 1.87 22.62 -0.55
CA THR A 118 0.60 22.16 0.04
C THR A 118 -0.57 22.31 -0.93
N PRO A 119 -0.81 23.46 -1.61
CA PRO A 119 -1.91 23.57 -2.56
C PRO A 119 -1.80 22.64 -3.77
N VAL A 120 -0.58 22.44 -4.31
CA VAL A 120 -0.35 21.54 -5.44
C VAL A 120 -0.63 20.09 -5.03
N VAL A 121 -0.17 19.69 -3.85
CA VAL A 121 -0.40 18.34 -3.34
C VAL A 121 -1.88 18.09 -3.09
N GLU A 122 -2.56 18.98 -2.39
CA GLU A 122 -4.00 18.84 -2.13
C GLU A 122 -4.82 18.85 -3.41
N GLY A 123 -4.51 19.73 -4.36
CA GLY A 123 -5.16 19.77 -5.66
C GLY A 123 -4.97 18.46 -6.42
N THR A 124 -3.75 17.93 -6.46
CA THR A 124 -3.46 16.66 -7.13
C THR A 124 -4.18 15.47 -6.47
N ILE A 125 -4.23 15.44 -5.15
CA ILE A 125 -4.97 14.40 -4.41
C ILE A 125 -6.46 14.47 -4.76
N LYS A 126 -7.07 15.67 -4.69
CA LYS A 126 -8.49 15.88 -5.02
C LYS A 126 -8.80 15.45 -6.45
N ASP A 127 -7.95 15.81 -7.40
CA ASP A 127 -8.11 15.46 -8.82
C ASP A 127 -8.08 13.95 -9.09
N ILE A 128 -7.18 13.24 -8.41
CA ILE A 128 -7.02 11.79 -8.63
C ILE A 128 -8.08 11.03 -7.87
N ILE A 129 -8.26 11.32 -6.58
CA ILE A 129 -9.26 10.64 -5.74
C ILE A 129 -10.68 10.85 -6.26
N GLY A 130 -11.01 12.05 -6.80
CA GLY A 130 -12.30 12.32 -7.43
C GLY A 130 -12.63 11.46 -8.65
N LYS A 131 -11.67 10.68 -9.19
CA LYS A 131 -11.92 9.72 -10.28
C LYS A 131 -12.24 8.31 -9.78
N TRP A 132 -11.95 8.02 -8.52
CA TRP A 132 -12.15 6.71 -7.90
C TRP A 132 -13.43 6.67 -7.06
N ASN A 133 -14.18 5.57 -7.14
CA ASN A 133 -15.21 5.29 -6.16
C ASN A 133 -14.56 4.91 -4.82
N ALA A 134 -15.24 5.12 -3.72
CA ALA A 134 -14.69 4.86 -2.38
C ALA A 134 -14.24 3.39 -2.21
N GLN A 135 -15.04 2.44 -2.70
CA GLN A 135 -14.74 1.01 -2.64
C GLN A 135 -13.52 0.63 -3.51
N ASP A 136 -13.45 1.18 -4.73
CA ASP A 136 -12.34 0.94 -5.66
C ASP A 136 -11.04 1.54 -5.16
N LEU A 137 -11.10 2.70 -4.50
CA LEU A 137 -9.95 3.36 -3.90
C LEU A 137 -9.32 2.52 -2.79
N ILE A 138 -10.13 1.87 -1.95
CA ILE A 138 -9.64 0.97 -0.89
C ILE A 138 -8.94 -0.24 -1.53
N ALA A 139 -9.56 -0.84 -2.55
CA ALA A 139 -9.03 -2.04 -3.21
C ALA A 139 -7.76 -1.77 -4.04
N ASN A 140 -7.64 -0.57 -4.61
CA ASN A 140 -6.54 -0.19 -5.52
C ASN A 140 -5.70 0.98 -4.97
N ARG A 141 -5.58 1.09 -3.65
CA ARG A 141 -4.88 2.19 -2.97
C ARG A 141 -3.47 2.42 -3.51
N GLU A 142 -2.75 1.35 -3.79
CA GLU A 142 -1.38 1.43 -4.31
C GLU A 142 -1.32 2.11 -5.68
N LYS A 143 -2.25 1.78 -6.59
CA LYS A 143 -2.34 2.43 -7.91
C LYS A 143 -2.64 3.93 -7.77
N ALA A 144 -3.60 4.29 -6.93
CA ALA A 144 -3.92 5.70 -6.69
C ALA A 144 -2.73 6.46 -6.09
N THR A 145 -1.99 5.84 -5.16
CA THR A 145 -0.76 6.42 -4.58
C THR A 145 0.30 6.66 -5.65
N GLN A 146 0.52 5.70 -6.56
CA GLN A 146 1.47 5.83 -7.65
C GLN A 146 1.06 6.91 -8.67
N GLU A 147 -0.21 6.99 -9.03
CA GLU A 147 -0.73 8.06 -9.90
C GLU A 147 -0.51 9.44 -9.29
N ILE A 148 -0.76 9.58 -7.98
CA ILE A 148 -0.52 10.82 -7.25
C ILE A 148 0.97 11.16 -7.26
N LEU A 149 1.85 10.21 -6.93
CA LEU A 149 3.29 10.41 -6.89
C LEU A 149 3.83 10.90 -8.24
N VAL A 150 3.49 10.22 -9.33
CA VAL A 150 3.95 10.59 -10.68
C VAL A 150 3.48 11.99 -11.07
N LYS A 151 2.23 12.32 -10.77
CA LYS A 151 1.68 13.64 -11.08
C LYS A 151 2.29 14.74 -10.21
N LEU A 152 2.56 14.46 -8.93
CA LEU A 152 3.25 15.38 -8.04
C LEU A 152 4.70 15.63 -8.49
N GLN A 153 5.42 14.58 -8.89
CA GLN A 153 6.77 14.70 -9.42
C GLN A 153 6.80 15.62 -10.64
N SER A 154 5.85 15.49 -11.56
CA SER A 154 5.75 16.37 -12.73
C SER A 154 5.45 17.81 -12.32
N HIS A 155 4.39 18.07 -11.55
CA HIS A 155 3.95 19.42 -11.22
C HIS A 155 4.95 20.19 -10.32
N LEU A 156 5.54 19.50 -9.33
CA LEU A 156 6.45 20.13 -8.39
C LEU A 156 7.87 20.31 -8.95
N SER A 157 8.28 19.47 -9.92
CA SER A 157 9.56 19.65 -10.60
C SER A 157 9.61 20.96 -11.39
N GLU A 158 8.49 21.38 -12.00
CA GLU A 158 8.36 22.69 -12.66
C GLU A 158 8.52 23.87 -11.70
N LYS A 159 8.31 23.62 -10.41
CA LYS A 159 8.44 24.59 -9.32
C LYS A 159 9.74 24.39 -8.51
N TYR A 160 10.74 23.76 -9.10
CA TYR A 160 12.08 23.56 -8.49
C TYR A 160 12.07 22.65 -7.24
N ILE A 161 11.04 21.80 -7.08
CA ILE A 161 10.90 20.89 -5.96
C ILE A 161 10.94 19.46 -6.49
N ASN A 162 11.79 18.63 -5.89
CA ASN A 162 11.83 17.19 -6.15
C ASN A 162 10.97 16.46 -5.12
N VAL A 163 10.05 15.64 -5.58
CA VAL A 163 9.29 14.71 -4.73
C VAL A 163 10.01 13.38 -4.72
N THR A 164 10.48 12.99 -3.55
CA THR A 164 11.20 11.72 -3.36
C THR A 164 10.20 10.59 -3.14
N ASP A 165 9.17 10.84 -2.33
CA ASP A 165 8.18 9.82 -1.96
C ASP A 165 6.85 10.46 -1.56
N PHE A 166 5.76 9.73 -1.80
CA PHE A 166 4.43 10.08 -1.37
C PHE A 166 3.71 8.83 -0.87
N GLN A 167 3.18 8.88 0.35
CA GLN A 167 2.47 7.76 0.96
C GLN A 167 1.15 8.21 1.55
N MET A 168 0.06 7.57 1.17
CA MET A 168 -1.21 7.69 1.88
C MET A 168 -1.16 6.76 3.10
N THR A 169 -1.11 7.31 4.30
CA THR A 169 -1.01 6.53 5.55
C THR A 169 -2.37 6.05 6.05
N ALA A 170 -3.40 6.88 5.91
CA ALA A 170 -4.76 6.52 6.30
C ALA A 170 -5.80 7.09 5.33
N ILE A 171 -6.88 6.35 5.15
CA ILE A 171 -8.11 6.81 4.49
C ILE A 171 -9.24 6.47 5.45
N ALA A 172 -9.94 7.48 5.96
CA ALA A 172 -11.08 7.32 6.85
C ALA A 172 -12.34 7.88 6.18
N TYR A 173 -13.41 7.13 6.25
CA TYR A 173 -14.73 7.54 5.74
C TYR A 173 -15.67 7.87 6.90
N SER A 174 -16.87 8.33 6.59
CA SER A 174 -17.89 8.52 7.61
C SER A 174 -18.33 7.17 8.21
N SER A 175 -18.62 7.14 9.50
CA SER A 175 -19.07 5.92 10.19
C SER A 175 -20.37 5.33 9.59
N VAL A 176 -21.20 6.18 9.00
CA VAL A 176 -22.42 5.75 8.29
C VAL A 176 -22.07 4.97 7.02
N PHE A 177 -21.11 5.48 6.25
CA PHE A 177 -20.63 4.80 5.05
C PHE A 177 -19.93 3.49 5.37
N GLU A 178 -19.06 3.47 6.39
CA GLU A 178 -18.36 2.26 6.82
C GLU A 178 -19.35 1.15 7.21
N LYS A 179 -20.38 1.46 8.01
CA LYS A 179 -21.45 0.52 8.36
C LYS A 179 -22.25 0.03 7.16
N ALA A 180 -22.55 0.91 6.21
CA ALA A 180 -23.27 0.54 4.99
C ALA A 180 -22.46 -0.44 4.13
N ILE A 181 -21.16 -0.21 3.99
CA ILE A 181 -20.25 -1.12 3.27
C ILE A 181 -20.12 -2.46 4.02
N GLU A 182 -19.96 -2.45 5.34
CA GLU A 182 -19.91 -3.67 6.15
C GLU A 182 -21.18 -4.51 5.97
N SER A 183 -22.36 -3.89 6.05
CA SER A 183 -23.63 -4.55 5.83
C SER A 183 -23.76 -5.12 4.42
N LYS A 184 -23.31 -4.39 3.40
CA LYS A 184 -23.31 -4.84 2.01
C LYS A 184 -22.40 -6.06 1.83
N VAL A 185 -21.16 -5.99 2.33
CA VAL A 185 -20.19 -7.08 2.24
C VAL A 185 -20.70 -8.32 2.96
N THR A 186 -21.31 -8.15 4.15
CA THR A 186 -21.92 -9.27 4.90
C THR A 186 -23.03 -9.92 4.08
N ALA A 187 -23.95 -9.16 3.51
CA ALA A 187 -25.03 -9.68 2.67
C ALA A 187 -24.50 -10.40 1.41
N GLU A 188 -23.49 -9.84 0.75
CA GLU A 188 -22.82 -10.48 -0.40
C GLU A 188 -22.18 -11.83 -0.02
N GLN A 189 -21.50 -11.88 1.13
CA GLN A 189 -20.89 -13.12 1.65
C GLN A 189 -21.93 -14.16 2.02
N GLU A 190 -23.06 -13.77 2.62
CA GLU A 190 -24.17 -14.67 2.92
C GLU A 190 -24.81 -15.23 1.64
N ALA A 191 -25.04 -14.38 0.64
CA ALA A 191 -25.56 -14.82 -0.65
C ALA A 191 -24.60 -15.81 -1.35
N LEU A 192 -23.29 -15.53 -1.29
CA LEU A 192 -22.26 -16.44 -1.84
C LEU A 192 -22.23 -17.78 -1.09
N ARG A 193 -22.31 -17.76 0.23
CA ARG A 193 -22.40 -18.98 1.06
C ARG A 193 -23.64 -19.79 0.72
N ALA A 194 -24.81 -19.16 0.56
CA ALA A 194 -26.04 -19.83 0.18
C ALA A 194 -25.92 -20.46 -1.21
N LYS A 195 -25.36 -19.76 -2.18
CA LYS A 195 -25.07 -20.29 -3.52
C LYS A 195 -24.16 -21.52 -3.49
N ASN A 196 -23.04 -21.42 -2.77
CA ASN A 196 -22.09 -22.52 -2.63
C ASN A 196 -22.73 -23.74 -1.95
N LYS A 197 -23.58 -23.51 -0.93
CA LYS A 197 -24.33 -24.57 -0.27
C LYS A 197 -25.28 -25.27 -1.23
N THR A 198 -25.97 -24.52 -2.09
CA THR A 198 -26.87 -25.11 -3.11
C THR A 198 -26.08 -25.99 -4.09
N VAL A 199 -24.93 -25.51 -4.56
CA VAL A 199 -24.03 -26.27 -5.45
C VAL A 199 -23.54 -27.53 -4.74
N GLN A 200 -23.12 -27.42 -3.49
CA GLN A 200 -22.71 -28.59 -2.70
C GLN A 200 -23.82 -29.65 -2.60
N ILE A 201 -25.05 -29.26 -2.26
CA ILE A 201 -26.18 -30.15 -2.15
C ILE A 201 -26.48 -30.83 -3.52
N GLN A 202 -26.38 -30.08 -4.62
CA GLN A 202 -26.57 -30.62 -5.96
C GLN A 202 -25.50 -31.66 -6.31
N GLU A 203 -24.25 -31.40 -6.01
CA GLU A 203 -23.16 -32.35 -6.26
C GLU A 203 -23.25 -33.59 -5.35
N GLU A 204 -23.62 -33.43 -4.07
CA GLU A 204 -23.87 -34.55 -3.17
C GLU A 204 -25.05 -35.44 -3.66
N ALA A 205 -26.13 -34.82 -4.13
CA ALA A 205 -27.27 -35.58 -4.70
C ALA A 205 -26.85 -36.32 -5.96
N LYS A 206 -26.09 -35.68 -6.85
CA LYS A 206 -25.55 -36.32 -8.06
C LYS A 206 -24.61 -37.49 -7.74
N GLN A 207 -23.74 -37.30 -6.74
CA GLN A 207 -22.83 -38.34 -6.30
C GLN A 207 -23.57 -39.55 -5.71
N LYS A 208 -24.65 -39.33 -4.93
CA LYS A 208 -25.53 -40.39 -4.43
C LYS A 208 -26.23 -41.16 -5.57
N LEU A 209 -26.70 -40.43 -6.59
CA LEU A 209 -27.33 -41.05 -7.76
C LEU A 209 -26.34 -41.93 -8.52
N ILE A 210 -25.14 -41.42 -8.81
CA ILE A 210 -24.07 -42.17 -9.48
C ILE A 210 -23.67 -43.42 -8.65
N SER A 211 -23.55 -43.26 -7.32
CA SER A 211 -23.25 -44.38 -6.44
C SER A 211 -24.34 -45.45 -6.46
N ALA A 212 -25.63 -45.07 -6.41
CA ALA A 212 -26.76 -45.99 -6.48
C ALA A 212 -26.85 -46.71 -7.84
N GLU A 213 -26.59 -45.99 -8.95
CA GLU A 213 -26.53 -46.59 -10.29
C GLU A 213 -25.38 -47.60 -10.41
N ALA A 214 -24.20 -47.26 -9.88
CA ALA A 214 -23.04 -48.13 -9.89
C ALA A 214 -23.29 -49.41 -9.05
N GLU A 215 -23.95 -49.25 -7.89
CA GLU A 215 -24.31 -50.36 -7.02
C GLU A 215 -25.38 -51.28 -7.68
N ALA A 216 -26.44 -50.71 -8.28
CA ALA A 216 -27.46 -51.47 -9.03
C ALA A 216 -26.82 -52.22 -10.20
N LYS A 217 -25.90 -51.59 -10.95
CA LYS A 217 -25.18 -52.26 -12.04
C LYS A 217 -24.27 -53.37 -11.54
N SER A 218 -23.59 -53.18 -10.41
CA SER A 218 -22.77 -54.20 -9.75
C SER A 218 -23.59 -55.38 -9.30
N MET A 219 -24.79 -55.15 -8.69
CA MET A 219 -25.73 -56.20 -8.30
C MET A 219 -26.25 -56.96 -9.51
N SER A 220 -26.60 -56.28 -10.60
CA SER A 220 -27.03 -56.91 -11.85
C SER A 220 -25.97 -57.83 -12.45
N ILE A 221 -24.71 -57.34 -12.51
CA ILE A 221 -23.56 -58.13 -13.00
C ILE A 221 -23.33 -59.37 -12.11
N ARG A 222 -23.40 -59.22 -10.79
CA ARG A 222 -23.28 -60.35 -9.84
C ARG A 222 -24.40 -61.34 -10.00
N ALA A 223 -25.66 -60.88 -10.08
CA ALA A 223 -26.80 -61.75 -10.31
C ALA A 223 -26.67 -62.59 -11.60
N HIS A 224 -26.25 -61.97 -12.69
CA HIS A 224 -25.97 -62.61 -13.95
C HIS A 224 -24.84 -63.65 -13.86
N ALA A 225 -23.76 -63.34 -13.17
CA ALA A 225 -22.62 -64.25 -12.94
C ALA A 225 -23.05 -65.47 -12.10
N LEU A 226 -23.88 -65.27 -11.06
CA LEU A 226 -24.39 -66.34 -10.19
C LEU A 226 -25.37 -67.29 -10.93
N THR A 227 -26.20 -66.77 -11.86
CA THR A 227 -27.10 -67.60 -12.67
C THR A 227 -26.35 -68.45 -13.68
N GLN A 228 -25.19 -68.02 -14.16
CA GLN A 228 -24.38 -68.75 -15.14
C GLN A 228 -23.47 -69.85 -14.51
N ASN A 229 -23.09 -69.68 -13.22
CA ASN A 229 -22.12 -70.57 -12.60
C ASN A 229 -22.54 -71.00 -11.17
N LYS A 230 -23.11 -72.23 -11.06
CA LYS A 230 -23.54 -72.78 -9.76
C LYS A 230 -22.40 -72.83 -8.71
N ALA A 231 -21.19 -73.14 -9.13
CA ALA A 231 -20.03 -73.19 -8.22
C ALA A 231 -19.73 -71.85 -7.55
N LEU A 232 -20.05 -70.71 -8.20
CA LEU A 232 -19.90 -69.40 -7.62
C LEU A 232 -20.92 -69.13 -6.50
N VAL A 233 -22.14 -69.72 -6.58
CA VAL A 233 -23.14 -69.62 -5.52
C VAL A 233 -22.65 -70.30 -4.26
N GLU A 234 -22.05 -71.49 -4.40
CA GLU A 234 -21.51 -72.27 -3.29
C GLU A 234 -20.30 -71.50 -2.64
N TYR A 235 -19.44 -70.90 -3.46
CA TYR A 235 -18.31 -70.13 -2.99
C TYR A 235 -18.74 -68.87 -2.21
N GLU A 236 -19.68 -68.08 -2.70
CA GLU A 236 -20.21 -66.91 -1.99
C GLU A 236 -20.98 -67.30 -0.71
N ALA A 237 -21.67 -68.43 -0.70
CA ALA A 237 -22.35 -68.95 0.48
C ALA A 237 -21.34 -69.30 1.59
N VAL A 238 -20.22 -69.93 1.23
CA VAL A 238 -19.13 -70.24 2.18
C VAL A 238 -18.45 -69.00 2.67
N GLN A 239 -18.23 -68.01 1.81
CA GLN A 239 -17.55 -66.76 2.18
C GLN A 239 -18.37 -65.84 3.11
N LYS A 240 -19.71 -65.89 3.00
CA LYS A 240 -20.66 -65.19 3.86
C LYS A 240 -21.06 -65.92 5.12
N TRP A 241 -20.63 -67.17 5.28
CA TRP A 241 -20.97 -67.94 6.45
C TRP A 241 -20.15 -67.55 7.65
N ASP A 242 -20.79 -67.17 8.75
CA ASP A 242 -20.18 -66.78 10.01
C ASP A 242 -19.68 -67.98 10.87
N GLY A 243 -19.72 -69.21 10.33
CA GLY A 243 -19.28 -70.44 11.00
C GLY A 243 -20.24 -70.98 12.04
N LYS A 244 -21.43 -70.37 12.20
CA LYS A 244 -22.45 -70.87 13.15
C LYS A 244 -23.54 -71.65 12.41
N LEU A 245 -23.87 -72.83 12.95
CA LEU A 245 -25.03 -73.58 12.47
C LEU A 245 -26.34 -72.92 13.00
N PRO A 246 -27.41 -72.86 12.17
CA PRO A 246 -28.69 -72.36 12.66
C PRO A 246 -29.24 -73.28 13.75
N GLU A 247 -29.72 -72.71 14.83
CA GLU A 247 -30.21 -73.38 16.03
C GLU A 247 -31.48 -74.22 15.82
N TYR A 248 -32.18 -73.94 14.74
CA TYR A 248 -33.39 -74.73 14.32
C TYR A 248 -33.32 -75.05 12.84
N MET A 249 -33.15 -76.38 12.53
CA MET A 249 -33.31 -76.94 11.18
C MET A 249 -34.57 -77.72 11.11
N MET A 250 -35.62 -77.23 10.44
CA MET A 250 -36.76 -78.00 10.04
C MET A 250 -36.50 -78.70 8.69
N GLY A 251 -36.35 -80.05 8.74
CA GLY A 251 -36.23 -80.89 7.53
C GLY A 251 -34.78 -81.04 7.06
N GLY A 252 -34.29 -82.25 7.15
CA GLY A 252 -32.92 -82.76 6.96
C GLY A 252 -32.10 -82.40 5.72
N ALA A 253 -32.21 -81.21 5.23
CA ALA A 253 -31.32 -80.68 4.17
C ALA A 253 -30.59 -79.47 4.68
N MET A 254 -29.26 -79.52 4.76
CA MET A 254 -28.46 -78.33 4.94
C MET A 254 -28.61 -77.44 3.73
N PRO A 255 -29.01 -76.15 3.92
CA PRO A 255 -29.03 -75.21 2.82
C PRO A 255 -27.62 -75.02 2.29
N PHE A 256 -27.42 -75.22 0.99
CA PHE A 256 -26.22 -74.95 0.22
C PHE A 256 -25.01 -75.90 0.34
N ILE A 257 -25.03 -76.95 1.16
CA ILE A 257 -23.94 -77.90 1.22
C ILE A 257 -24.50 -79.32 0.88
N ASN A 258 -24.11 -79.83 -0.28
CA ASN A 258 -24.42 -81.18 -0.69
C ASN A 258 -23.34 -82.16 -0.22
N LEU A 259 -23.51 -82.74 0.95
CA LEU A 259 -22.57 -83.69 1.54
C LEU A 259 -22.73 -85.16 0.97
N ALA A 260 -23.55 -85.33 -0.05
CA ALA A 260 -23.63 -86.61 -0.76
C ALA A 260 -22.38 -86.74 -1.65
N GLY A 261 -21.36 -87.37 -1.09
CA GLY A 261 -20.14 -87.73 -1.80
C GLY A 261 -20.46 -88.64 -2.99
N LYS A 262 -19.99 -88.27 -4.15
CA LYS A 262 -19.89 -89.19 -5.30
C LYS A 262 -19.00 -90.32 -4.90
N LYS A 263 -19.61 -91.57 -4.91
CA LYS A 263 -18.81 -92.75 -5.10
C LYS A 263 -18.31 -92.85 -6.53
#